data_d25dd37cbd84d7fe0836c98e7d782d0e
#
_entry.id   d25dd37cbd84d7fe0836c98e7d782d0e
#
_cell.length_a   1.000
_cell.length_b   1.000
_cell.length_c   1.000
_cell.angle_alpha   90.00
_cell.angle_beta   90.00
_cell.angle_gamma   90.00
#
_symmetry.space_group_name_H-M   'P 1'
#
loop_
_entity.id
_entity.type
_entity.pdbx_description
1 polymer ?
#
loop_
_entity_poly.entity_id
_entity_poly.type
_entity_poly.pdbx_seq_one_letter_code
_entity_poly.pdbx_strand_id
1 'polypeptide(L)'
;DEQGVEAATLIVTGDPASVFVELSRNYNLIVIGNRGKGGLAERLLGTTSSSLPAYAYCPIVVVPYTDDDGNLMHLNNTITKVAVGSDESKWGLKALDIAADFATCWGAELDVISAVPNLKGVDGEDAVMESYKDDLEVRIKPLQESHPDLKINKQIVSGPAVSALTKASYDHDVVVVGSRGRGGFTGLLLGSTSQGLLQHAVGPVYVVPRKYVEAAESRLDTVPSSPAEVPTKSLEEIAGVEEIPVSAAEPEVAQQIEKTIDPDRQ
;
A
#
# COMPACT_ATOMS: atom_id res chain seq x y z
N ASP A 1 -24.49 9.90 -6.13
CA ASP A 1 -23.44 9.02 -6.65
C ASP A 1 -24.02 7.89 -7.49
N GLU A 2 -23.59 7.75 -8.74
CA GLU A 2 -24.08 6.70 -9.66
C GLU A 2 -23.76 5.27 -9.17
N GLN A 3 -22.84 5.12 -8.20
CA GLN A 3 -22.41 3.83 -7.64
C GLN A 3 -22.89 3.57 -6.21
N GLY A 4 -23.70 4.46 -5.62
CA GLY A 4 -24.26 4.27 -4.29
C GLY A 4 -23.23 4.30 -3.14
N VAL A 5 -22.03 4.87 -3.38
CA VAL A 5 -21.01 5.03 -2.35
C VAL A 5 -21.30 6.28 -1.53
N GLU A 6 -21.42 6.13 -0.22
CA GLU A 6 -21.50 7.25 0.71
C GLU A 6 -20.11 7.90 0.85
N ALA A 7 -20.01 9.20 0.61
CA ALA A 7 -18.76 9.94 0.68
C ALA A 7 -18.93 11.21 1.50
N ALA A 8 -17.95 11.49 2.36
CA ALA A 8 -17.85 12.73 3.15
C ALA A 8 -16.59 13.50 2.77
N THR A 9 -16.64 14.84 2.86
CA THR A 9 -15.49 15.72 2.63
C THR A 9 -15.01 16.29 3.95
N LEU A 10 -13.70 16.18 4.22
CA LEU A 10 -13.06 16.72 5.40
C LEU A 10 -12.00 17.74 4.99
N ILE A 11 -12.10 18.97 5.49
CA ILE A 11 -11.09 20.02 5.30
C ILE A 11 -10.36 20.21 6.62
N VAL A 12 -9.05 19.99 6.62
CA VAL A 12 -8.21 20.04 7.82
C VAL A 12 -7.04 21.00 7.58
N THR A 13 -6.74 21.84 8.56
CA THR A 13 -5.58 22.73 8.54
C THR A 13 -4.39 22.03 9.22
N GLY A 14 -3.21 22.07 8.60
CA GLY A 14 -2.00 21.51 9.17
C GLY A 14 -1.02 20.99 8.13
N ASP A 15 0.05 20.34 8.61
CA ASP A 15 0.96 19.60 7.74
C ASP A 15 0.28 18.34 7.22
N PRO A 16 0.15 18.14 5.89
CA PRO A 16 -0.60 17.02 5.33
C PRO A 16 -0.14 15.64 5.80
N ALA A 17 1.18 15.45 5.95
CA ALA A 17 1.69 14.13 6.38
C ALA A 17 1.25 13.82 7.82
N SER A 18 1.34 14.80 8.73
CA SER A 18 0.93 14.66 10.12
C SER A 18 -0.58 14.40 10.24
N VAL A 19 -1.39 15.15 9.49
CA VAL A 19 -2.85 14.97 9.45
C VAL A 19 -3.21 13.56 8.99
N PHE A 20 -2.65 13.07 7.88
CA PHE A 20 -2.94 11.72 7.40
C PHE A 20 -2.45 10.63 8.36
N VAL A 21 -1.34 10.83 9.07
CA VAL A 21 -0.90 9.88 10.12
C VAL A 21 -1.92 9.78 11.23
N GLU A 22 -2.50 10.88 11.71
CA GLU A 22 -3.55 10.83 12.73
C GLU A 22 -4.84 10.23 12.19
N LEU A 23 -5.28 10.58 10.99
CA LEU A 23 -6.44 9.98 10.35
C LEU A 23 -6.28 8.46 10.17
N SER A 24 -5.07 7.99 9.89
CA SER A 24 -4.79 6.56 9.69
C SER A 24 -5.10 5.66 10.91
N ARG A 25 -5.35 6.25 12.09
CA ARG A 25 -5.77 5.50 13.28
C ARG A 25 -7.23 5.05 13.22
N ASN A 26 -8.04 5.74 12.41
CA ASN A 26 -9.49 5.57 12.36
C ASN A 26 -10.00 5.09 11.00
N TYR A 27 -9.12 4.95 10.02
CA TYR A 27 -9.45 4.44 8.69
C TYR A 27 -8.76 3.10 8.42
N ASN A 28 -9.40 2.27 7.61
CA ASN A 28 -8.86 0.95 7.26
C ASN A 28 -7.84 1.01 6.10
N LEU A 29 -7.90 2.07 5.30
CA LEU A 29 -7.02 2.28 4.15
C LEU A 29 -6.94 3.78 3.83
N ILE A 30 -5.77 4.25 3.44
CA ILE A 30 -5.59 5.58 2.86
C ILE A 30 -5.02 5.43 1.45
N VAL A 31 -5.63 6.13 0.49
CA VAL A 31 -5.15 6.18 -0.90
C VAL A 31 -4.66 7.58 -1.20
N ILE A 32 -3.43 7.70 -1.69
CA ILE A 32 -2.82 8.99 -2.04
C ILE A 32 -2.10 8.90 -3.39
N GLY A 33 -1.99 10.03 -4.08
CA GLY A 33 -1.09 10.14 -5.23
C GLY A 33 0.39 10.16 -4.81
N ASN A 34 1.28 9.74 -5.69
CA ASN A 34 2.72 9.80 -5.45
C ASN A 34 3.27 11.22 -5.41
N ARG A 35 2.52 12.23 -5.93
CA ARG A 35 2.88 13.65 -6.00
C ARG A 35 1.69 14.55 -5.68
N GLY A 36 1.99 15.78 -5.22
CA GLY A 36 1.02 16.88 -5.07
C GLY A 36 1.31 18.03 -6.06
N LYS A 37 0.51 19.09 -6.02
CA LYS A 37 0.57 20.27 -6.93
C LYS A 37 1.90 21.06 -6.93
N GLY A 38 2.89 20.76 -6.10
CA GLY A 38 4.15 21.51 -5.96
C GLY A 38 5.43 20.73 -6.30
N GLY A 39 5.33 19.56 -6.93
CA GLY A 39 6.50 18.71 -7.22
C GLY A 39 7.33 19.20 -8.41
N LEU A 40 8.66 19.30 -8.23
CA LEU A 40 9.61 19.44 -9.33
C LEU A 40 9.47 18.30 -10.33
N ALA A 41 9.69 18.58 -11.61
CA ALA A 41 9.40 17.71 -12.76
C ALA A 41 10.16 16.37 -12.82
N GLU A 42 11.06 16.08 -11.89
CA GLU A 42 11.82 14.84 -11.84
C GLU A 42 11.20 13.88 -10.81
N ARG A 43 11.18 12.59 -11.11
CA ARG A 43 10.70 11.35 -10.42
C ARG A 43 10.79 11.31 -8.89
N LEU A 44 10.63 12.43 -8.18
CA LEU A 44 10.69 12.48 -6.73
C LEU A 44 9.32 12.26 -6.10
N LEU A 45 9.23 11.31 -5.19
CA LEU A 45 8.08 11.14 -4.30
C LEU A 45 7.80 12.45 -3.54
N GLY A 46 6.53 12.81 -3.40
CA GLY A 46 6.12 13.89 -2.52
C GLY A 46 6.48 13.60 -1.06
N THR A 47 6.62 14.65 -0.25
CA THR A 47 6.95 14.51 1.18
C THR A 47 5.93 13.65 1.93
N THR A 48 4.63 13.82 1.65
CA THR A 48 3.55 13.03 2.24
C THR A 48 3.61 11.57 1.80
N SER A 49 3.74 11.30 0.50
CA SER A 49 3.76 9.94 -0.04
C SER A 49 5.04 9.15 0.32
N SER A 50 6.13 9.84 0.64
CA SER A 50 7.34 9.21 1.15
C SER A 50 7.30 8.93 2.66
N SER A 51 6.64 9.78 3.45
CA SER A 51 6.61 9.66 4.91
C SER A 51 5.43 8.83 5.42
N LEU A 52 4.25 8.97 4.83
CA LEU A 52 3.03 8.33 5.31
C LEU A 52 3.14 6.79 5.42
N PRO A 53 3.69 6.04 4.44
CA PRO A 53 3.87 4.60 4.55
C PRO A 53 4.74 4.15 5.72
N ALA A 54 5.59 5.04 6.24
CA ALA A 54 6.48 4.76 7.37
C ALA A 54 5.79 4.93 8.74
N TYR A 55 4.82 5.84 8.82
CA TYR A 55 4.25 6.30 10.11
C TYR A 55 2.78 5.94 10.32
N ALA A 56 2.06 5.57 9.26
CA ALA A 56 0.63 5.27 9.32
C ALA A 56 0.29 4.04 10.16
N TYR A 57 -0.94 4.02 10.68
CA TYR A 57 -1.53 2.94 11.47
C TYR A 57 -2.51 2.07 10.66
N CYS A 58 -2.79 2.42 9.42
CA CYS A 58 -3.50 1.58 8.45
C CYS A 58 -2.67 1.42 7.17
N PRO A 59 -2.98 0.46 6.31
CA PRO A 59 -2.37 0.33 4.98
C PRO A 59 -2.51 1.59 4.14
N ILE A 60 -1.53 1.79 3.25
CA ILE A 60 -1.48 2.96 2.36
C ILE A 60 -1.32 2.48 0.92
N VAL A 61 -2.17 2.96 0.03
CA VAL A 61 -1.98 2.80 -1.43
C VAL A 61 -1.42 4.10 -1.98
N VAL A 62 -0.24 4.03 -2.59
CA VAL A 62 0.37 5.14 -3.31
C VAL A 62 0.17 4.91 -4.80
N VAL A 63 -0.55 5.81 -5.45
CA VAL A 63 -0.90 5.72 -6.86
C VAL A 63 0.02 6.63 -7.67
N PRO A 64 0.78 6.13 -8.65
CA PRO A 64 1.53 6.97 -9.56
C PRO A 64 0.59 7.83 -10.39
N TYR A 65 0.98 9.10 -10.60
CA TYR A 65 0.17 10.03 -11.40
C TYR A 65 0.50 9.95 -12.89
N THR A 66 1.79 9.72 -13.20
CA THR A 66 2.28 9.63 -14.57
C THR A 66 3.20 8.41 -14.73
N ASP A 67 3.25 7.90 -15.97
CA ASP A 67 4.24 6.91 -16.38
C ASP A 67 5.65 7.54 -16.53
N ASP A 68 6.60 6.74 -16.99
CA ASP A 68 7.99 7.17 -17.22
C ASP A 68 8.13 8.26 -18.28
N ASP A 69 7.19 8.32 -19.22
CA ASP A 69 7.15 9.30 -20.33
C ASP A 69 6.36 10.57 -19.96
N GLY A 70 5.81 10.62 -18.74
CA GLY A 70 5.04 11.76 -18.23
C GLY A 70 3.56 11.77 -18.63
N ASN A 71 3.04 10.68 -19.24
CA ASN A 71 1.64 10.56 -19.56
C ASN A 71 0.84 10.20 -18.31
N LEU A 72 -0.43 10.67 -18.23
CA LEU A 72 -1.33 10.28 -17.15
C LEU A 72 -1.54 8.77 -17.14
N MET A 73 -1.38 8.17 -15.98
CA MET A 73 -1.63 6.75 -15.79
C MET A 73 -3.11 6.43 -16.02
N HIS A 74 -3.40 5.54 -16.95
CA HIS A 74 -4.71 4.94 -17.10
C HIS A 74 -4.77 3.71 -16.19
N LEU A 75 -5.38 3.87 -15.02
CA LEU A 75 -5.64 2.73 -14.14
C LEU A 75 -6.82 1.92 -14.69
N ASN A 76 -6.69 0.61 -14.69
CA ASN A 76 -7.80 -0.28 -15.02
C ASN A 76 -8.92 -0.11 -13.98
N ASN A 77 -10.17 -0.13 -14.42
CA ASN A 77 -11.32 -0.08 -13.51
C ASN A 77 -11.53 -1.39 -12.74
N THR A 78 -10.77 -2.44 -13.06
CA THR A 78 -10.83 -3.76 -12.42
C THR A 78 -9.43 -4.22 -12.06
N ILE A 79 -9.29 -4.80 -10.89
CA ILE A 79 -8.05 -5.44 -10.44
C ILE A 79 -8.16 -6.93 -10.75
N THR A 80 -7.26 -7.44 -11.57
CA THR A 80 -7.22 -8.83 -12.05
C THR A 80 -5.96 -9.56 -11.64
N LYS A 81 -4.87 -8.80 -11.35
CA LYS A 81 -3.58 -9.34 -10.96
C LYS A 81 -2.97 -8.52 -9.83
N VAL A 82 -2.65 -9.18 -8.75
CA VAL A 82 -1.97 -8.61 -7.58
C VAL A 82 -0.60 -9.28 -7.44
N ALA A 83 0.46 -8.50 -7.30
CA ALA A 83 1.77 -9.01 -6.91
C ALA A 83 2.03 -8.71 -5.44
N VAL A 84 2.74 -9.60 -4.73
CA VAL A 84 3.23 -9.33 -3.38
C VAL A 84 4.69 -9.71 -3.23
N GLY A 85 5.49 -8.79 -2.68
CA GLY A 85 6.85 -9.07 -2.26
C GLY A 85 6.85 -9.83 -0.94
N SER A 86 7.36 -11.07 -0.95
CA SER A 86 7.42 -11.92 0.24
C SER A 86 8.85 -12.13 0.68
N ASP A 87 9.12 -11.83 1.96
CA ASP A 87 10.31 -12.23 2.69
C ASP A 87 9.89 -12.89 4.02
N GLU A 88 10.84 -13.37 4.80
CA GLU A 88 10.56 -14.04 6.08
C GLU A 88 10.31 -13.06 7.23
N SER A 89 10.26 -11.75 6.96
CA SER A 89 9.95 -10.77 7.99
C SER A 89 8.48 -10.81 8.37
N LYS A 90 8.15 -10.46 9.62
CA LYS A 90 6.77 -10.37 10.07
C LYS A 90 5.94 -9.36 9.26
N TRP A 91 6.57 -8.33 8.72
CA TRP A 91 5.91 -7.34 7.86
C TRP A 91 5.64 -7.89 6.45
N GLY A 92 6.57 -8.70 5.92
CA GLY A 92 6.40 -9.42 4.66
C GLY A 92 5.30 -10.49 4.76
N LEU A 93 5.25 -11.25 5.87
CA LEU A 93 4.18 -12.22 6.13
C LEU A 93 2.82 -11.52 6.24
N LYS A 94 2.74 -10.38 6.94
CA LYS A 94 1.48 -9.63 7.03
C LYS A 94 1.07 -9.00 5.70
N ALA A 95 2.04 -8.57 4.88
CA ALA A 95 1.77 -8.10 3.53
C ALA A 95 1.21 -9.22 2.64
N LEU A 96 1.68 -10.45 2.84
CA LEU A 96 1.20 -11.64 2.13
C LEU A 96 -0.27 -11.96 2.49
N ASP A 97 -0.65 -11.94 3.79
CA ASP A 97 -2.04 -12.10 4.24
C ASP A 97 -2.95 -11.04 3.60
N ILE A 98 -2.56 -9.77 3.71
CA ILE A 98 -3.36 -8.65 3.17
C ILE A 98 -3.50 -8.75 1.65
N ALA A 99 -2.45 -9.17 0.94
CA ALA A 99 -2.50 -9.34 -0.51
C ALA A 99 -3.46 -10.46 -0.92
N ALA A 100 -3.53 -11.55 -0.13
CA ALA A 100 -4.47 -12.63 -0.36
C ALA A 100 -5.92 -12.19 -0.12
N ASP A 101 -6.20 -11.51 0.99
CA ASP A 101 -7.51 -10.91 1.27
C ASP A 101 -7.93 -9.94 0.16
N PHE A 102 -7.01 -9.06 -0.26
CA PHE A 102 -7.25 -8.07 -1.31
C PHE A 102 -7.52 -8.73 -2.66
N ALA A 103 -6.69 -9.69 -3.08
CA ALA A 103 -6.87 -10.41 -4.33
C ALA A 103 -8.20 -11.20 -4.34
N THR A 104 -8.56 -11.84 -3.22
CA THR A 104 -9.83 -12.55 -3.05
C THR A 104 -11.03 -11.61 -3.20
N CYS A 105 -10.97 -10.43 -2.57
CA CYS A 105 -12.02 -9.42 -2.66
C CYS A 105 -12.31 -8.96 -4.10
N TRP A 106 -11.28 -8.88 -4.93
CA TRP A 106 -11.38 -8.48 -6.34
C TRP A 106 -11.57 -9.65 -7.31
N GLY A 107 -11.48 -10.91 -6.84
CA GLY A 107 -11.44 -12.09 -7.72
C GLY A 107 -10.18 -12.13 -8.60
N ALA A 108 -9.09 -11.55 -8.12
CA ALA A 108 -7.82 -11.41 -8.82
C ALA A 108 -6.89 -12.62 -8.57
N GLU A 109 -5.94 -12.85 -9.48
CA GLU A 109 -4.81 -13.76 -9.23
C GLU A 109 -3.77 -13.09 -8.33
N LEU A 110 -3.10 -13.87 -7.49
CA LEU A 110 -2.02 -13.43 -6.62
C LEU A 110 -0.68 -14.04 -7.04
N ASP A 111 0.27 -13.18 -7.42
CA ASP A 111 1.65 -13.57 -7.70
C ASP A 111 2.53 -13.25 -6.48
N VAL A 112 3.04 -14.30 -5.82
CA VAL A 112 3.95 -14.18 -4.68
C VAL A 112 5.38 -14.20 -5.18
N ILE A 113 6.09 -13.08 -5.02
CA ILE A 113 7.44 -12.85 -5.53
C ILE A 113 8.44 -12.85 -4.37
N SER A 114 9.35 -13.83 -4.37
CA SER A 114 10.47 -13.90 -3.44
C SER A 114 11.78 -13.61 -4.19
N ALA A 115 12.46 -12.54 -3.80
CA ALA A 115 13.76 -12.19 -4.36
C ALA A 115 14.87 -12.82 -3.53
N VAL A 116 15.74 -13.56 -4.21
CA VAL A 116 16.88 -14.26 -3.60
C VAL A 116 18.21 -13.71 -4.13
N PRO A 117 19.31 -13.85 -3.38
CA PRO A 117 20.62 -13.45 -3.87
C PRO A 117 20.95 -14.12 -5.22
N ASN A 118 21.81 -13.48 -6.00
CA ASN A 118 22.32 -14.11 -7.22
C ASN A 118 23.27 -15.24 -6.84
N LEU A 119 22.82 -16.47 -7.09
CA LEU A 119 23.56 -17.70 -6.75
C LEU A 119 24.42 -18.21 -7.92
N LYS A 120 24.43 -17.51 -9.06
CA LYS A 120 25.14 -17.97 -10.27
C LYS A 120 26.62 -18.21 -9.99
N GLY A 121 27.04 -19.47 -10.16
CA GLY A 121 28.42 -19.91 -9.92
C GLY A 121 28.75 -20.21 -8.46
N VAL A 122 27.75 -20.29 -7.60
CA VAL A 122 27.92 -20.77 -6.20
C VAL A 122 27.82 -22.29 -6.18
N ASP A 123 28.74 -22.95 -5.48
CA ASP A 123 28.70 -24.39 -5.31
C ASP A 123 27.38 -24.80 -4.61
N GLY A 124 26.64 -25.74 -5.22
CA GLY A 124 25.35 -26.18 -4.70
C GLY A 124 24.20 -25.23 -5.02
N GLU A 125 24.30 -24.35 -6.03
CA GLU A 125 23.26 -23.42 -6.47
C GLU A 125 21.87 -24.04 -6.52
N ASP A 126 21.74 -25.25 -7.13
CA ASP A 126 20.45 -25.94 -7.26
C ASP A 126 19.85 -26.32 -5.90
N ALA A 127 20.66 -26.80 -4.96
CA ALA A 127 20.19 -27.17 -3.61
C ALA A 127 19.77 -25.95 -2.81
N VAL A 128 20.49 -24.84 -2.95
CA VAL A 128 20.13 -23.56 -2.32
C VAL A 128 18.84 -23.02 -2.92
N MET A 129 18.68 -23.09 -4.24
CA MET A 129 17.46 -22.64 -4.91
C MET A 129 16.25 -23.50 -4.50
N GLU A 130 16.43 -24.81 -4.34
CA GLU A 130 15.37 -25.70 -3.86
C GLU A 130 14.94 -25.36 -2.44
N SER A 131 15.89 -25.06 -1.55
CA SER A 131 15.57 -24.58 -0.19
C SER A 131 14.71 -23.32 -0.20
N TYR A 132 14.97 -22.35 -1.10
CA TYR A 132 14.12 -21.15 -1.22
C TYR A 132 12.70 -21.47 -1.72
N LYS A 133 12.55 -22.50 -2.57
CA LYS A 133 11.22 -22.95 -3.00
C LYS A 133 10.45 -23.58 -1.84
N ASP A 134 11.10 -24.46 -1.08
CA ASP A 134 10.50 -25.11 0.09
C ASP A 134 10.07 -24.06 1.13
N ASP A 135 10.91 -23.07 1.42
CA ASP A 135 10.60 -21.98 2.34
C ASP A 135 9.40 -21.15 1.85
N LEU A 136 9.30 -20.94 0.54
CA LEU A 136 8.16 -20.23 -0.05
C LEU A 136 6.88 -21.06 0.03
N GLU A 137 6.94 -22.37 -0.20
CA GLU A 137 5.81 -23.28 -0.03
C GLU A 137 5.28 -23.26 1.41
N VAL A 138 6.15 -23.34 2.40
CA VAL A 138 5.77 -23.29 3.81
C VAL A 138 5.03 -21.99 4.14
N ARG A 139 5.47 -20.86 3.57
CA ARG A 139 4.84 -19.56 3.78
C ARG A 139 3.47 -19.43 3.11
N ILE A 140 3.30 -20.04 1.93
CA ILE A 140 2.07 -19.93 1.14
C ILE A 140 0.99 -20.92 1.61
N LYS A 141 1.38 -22.05 2.16
CA LYS A 141 0.44 -23.09 2.58
C LYS A 141 -0.72 -22.61 3.45
N PRO A 142 -0.51 -21.79 4.51
CA PRO A 142 -1.61 -21.25 5.30
C PRO A 142 -2.59 -20.39 4.48
N LEU A 143 -2.08 -19.65 3.47
CA LEU A 143 -2.93 -18.86 2.59
C LEU A 143 -3.79 -19.72 1.68
N GLN A 144 -3.24 -20.80 1.14
CA GLN A 144 -3.99 -21.75 0.31
C GLN A 144 -5.11 -22.44 1.12
N GLU A 145 -4.85 -22.69 2.41
CA GLU A 145 -5.85 -23.26 3.32
C GLU A 145 -6.97 -22.27 3.65
N SER A 146 -6.64 -20.99 3.85
CA SER A 146 -7.60 -19.93 4.18
C SER A 146 -8.33 -19.33 2.97
N HIS A 147 -7.73 -19.43 1.78
CA HIS A 147 -8.26 -18.89 0.52
C HIS A 147 -8.25 -19.99 -0.57
N PRO A 148 -9.10 -21.03 -0.46
CA PRO A 148 -9.03 -22.21 -1.33
C PRO A 148 -9.34 -21.92 -2.81
N ASP A 149 -10.09 -20.83 -3.09
CA ASP A 149 -10.45 -20.43 -4.45
C ASP A 149 -9.47 -19.41 -5.05
N LEU A 150 -8.50 -18.90 -4.26
CA LEU A 150 -7.52 -17.93 -4.73
C LEU A 150 -6.44 -18.63 -5.57
N LYS A 151 -6.29 -18.18 -6.81
CA LYS A 151 -5.18 -18.64 -7.66
C LYS A 151 -3.90 -17.95 -7.22
N ILE A 152 -2.99 -18.72 -6.60
CA ILE A 152 -1.69 -18.25 -6.14
C ILE A 152 -0.59 -18.79 -7.03
N ASN A 153 0.17 -17.90 -7.68
CA ASN A 153 1.36 -18.22 -8.44
C ASN A 153 2.61 -17.87 -7.61
N LYS A 154 3.67 -18.66 -7.75
CA LYS A 154 4.92 -18.52 -7.00
C LYS A 154 6.06 -18.17 -7.93
N GLN A 155 6.81 -17.12 -7.59
CA GLN A 155 7.96 -16.68 -8.39
C GLN A 155 9.17 -16.45 -7.47
N ILE A 156 10.27 -17.17 -7.76
CA ILE A 156 11.56 -16.89 -7.15
C ILE A 156 12.42 -16.18 -8.19
N VAL A 157 12.87 -14.99 -7.87
CA VAL A 157 13.64 -14.12 -8.75
C VAL A 157 15.02 -13.89 -8.18
N SER A 158 16.04 -14.21 -8.96
CA SER A 158 17.44 -13.95 -8.58
C SER A 158 17.76 -12.48 -8.77
N GLY A 159 18.29 -11.82 -7.73
CA GLY A 159 18.73 -10.43 -7.75
C GLY A 159 18.00 -9.51 -6.77
N PRO A 160 18.12 -8.18 -6.94
CA PRO A 160 17.55 -7.21 -6.01
C PRO A 160 16.02 -7.21 -6.01
N ALA A 161 15.41 -7.27 -4.82
CA ALA A 161 13.95 -7.24 -4.65
C ALA A 161 13.30 -5.99 -5.26
N VAL A 162 13.95 -4.82 -5.19
CA VAL A 162 13.46 -3.58 -5.83
C VAL A 162 13.26 -3.80 -7.34
N SER A 163 14.25 -4.36 -8.03
CA SER A 163 14.17 -4.58 -9.48
C SER A 163 13.07 -5.58 -9.84
N ALA A 164 12.94 -6.68 -9.07
CA ALA A 164 11.91 -7.69 -9.31
C ALA A 164 10.51 -7.11 -9.15
N LEU A 165 10.26 -6.36 -8.07
CA LEU A 165 8.95 -5.79 -7.77
C LEU A 165 8.62 -4.58 -8.67
N THR A 166 9.62 -3.76 -9.03
CA THR A 166 9.42 -2.70 -10.03
C THR A 166 9.02 -3.30 -11.38
N LYS A 167 9.68 -4.41 -11.80
CA LYS A 167 9.27 -5.11 -13.00
C LYS A 167 7.84 -5.65 -12.89
N ALA A 168 7.47 -6.22 -11.75
CA ALA A 168 6.11 -6.71 -11.53
C ALA A 168 5.06 -5.59 -11.65
N SER A 169 5.40 -4.33 -11.30
CA SER A 169 4.45 -3.22 -11.40
C SER A 169 4.05 -2.85 -12.85
N TYR A 170 4.72 -3.38 -13.88
CA TYR A 170 4.31 -3.23 -15.28
C TYR A 170 3.23 -4.22 -15.71
N ASP A 171 3.17 -5.39 -15.05
CA ASP A 171 2.32 -6.51 -15.46
C ASP A 171 1.19 -6.79 -14.46
N HIS A 172 1.13 -6.06 -13.34
CA HIS A 172 0.16 -6.22 -12.26
C HIS A 172 -0.56 -4.92 -11.96
N ASP A 173 -1.83 -5.02 -11.58
CA ASP A 173 -2.66 -3.87 -11.26
C ASP A 173 -2.28 -3.22 -9.92
N VAL A 174 -1.72 -4.01 -8.97
CA VAL A 174 -1.24 -3.54 -7.66
C VAL A 174 -0.06 -4.39 -7.21
N VAL A 175 0.96 -3.75 -6.63
CA VAL A 175 2.08 -4.43 -5.96
C VAL A 175 2.02 -4.18 -4.45
N VAL A 176 1.92 -5.25 -3.66
CA VAL A 176 1.82 -5.20 -2.20
C VAL A 176 3.20 -5.45 -1.57
N VAL A 177 3.57 -4.64 -0.58
CA VAL A 177 4.82 -4.81 0.16
C VAL A 177 4.65 -4.41 1.63
N GLY A 178 5.44 -5.03 2.53
CA GLY A 178 5.63 -4.51 3.88
C GLY A 178 6.48 -3.23 3.85
N SER A 179 6.20 -2.29 4.73
CA SER A 179 7.04 -1.09 4.87
C SER A 179 8.46 -1.40 5.36
N ARG A 180 8.69 -2.59 5.88
CA ARG A 180 9.96 -3.14 6.35
C ARG A 180 10.15 -4.56 5.84
N GLY A 181 11.40 -5.03 5.83
CA GLY A 181 11.80 -6.39 5.54
C GLY A 181 12.92 -6.86 6.47
N ARG A 182 13.60 -7.96 6.12
CA ARG A 182 14.67 -8.59 6.91
C ARG A 182 15.88 -7.69 7.22
N GLY A 183 16.15 -6.67 6.39
CA GLY A 183 17.28 -5.76 6.55
C GLY A 183 17.07 -4.71 7.65
N GLY A 184 16.95 -5.14 8.89
CA GLY A 184 16.58 -4.34 10.04
C GLY A 184 17.59 -3.27 10.48
N PHE A 185 17.98 -2.34 9.62
CA PHE A 185 18.70 -1.15 10.07
C PHE A 185 17.78 -0.35 11.01
N THR A 186 18.12 -0.39 12.30
CA THR A 186 17.49 0.40 13.36
C THR A 186 17.73 1.88 13.05
N GLY A 187 16.69 2.62 12.65
CA GLY A 187 16.79 4.04 12.34
C GLY A 187 16.19 4.43 10.98
N LEU A 188 16.08 3.53 10.02
CA LEU A 188 15.36 3.79 8.79
C LEU A 188 13.85 3.61 9.01
N LEU A 189 13.05 4.51 8.51
CA LEU A 189 11.59 4.50 8.66
C LEU A 189 10.93 3.55 7.66
N LEU A 190 11.46 3.46 6.44
CA LEU A 190 11.07 2.55 5.37
C LEU A 190 12.22 1.59 5.04
N GLY A 191 11.88 0.38 4.59
CA GLY A 191 12.83 -0.56 4.00
C GLY A 191 13.32 -0.09 2.63
N SER A 192 14.54 -0.47 2.25
CA SER A 192 15.11 -0.12 0.94
C SER A 192 14.24 -0.60 -0.23
N THR A 193 13.63 -1.77 -0.10
CA THR A 193 12.73 -2.34 -1.12
C THR A 193 11.47 -1.52 -1.27
N SER A 194 10.76 -1.24 -0.18
CA SER A 194 9.52 -0.43 -0.22
C SER A 194 9.79 1.00 -0.68
N GLN A 195 10.90 1.61 -0.23
CA GLN A 195 11.30 2.94 -0.68
C GLN A 195 11.63 2.96 -2.17
N GLY A 196 12.44 2.01 -2.65
CA GLY A 196 12.80 1.93 -4.06
C GLY A 196 11.58 1.63 -4.95
N LEU A 197 10.67 0.77 -4.49
CA LEU A 197 9.44 0.48 -5.23
C LEU A 197 8.56 1.72 -5.36
N LEU A 198 8.34 2.46 -4.27
CA LEU A 198 7.57 3.71 -4.31
C LEU A 198 8.15 4.77 -5.26
N GLN A 199 9.46 4.75 -5.51
CA GLN A 199 10.13 5.66 -6.43
C GLN A 199 10.05 5.22 -7.88
N HIS A 200 9.98 3.92 -8.16
CA HIS A 200 10.18 3.36 -9.49
C HIS A 200 8.98 2.57 -10.05
N ALA A 201 7.99 2.23 -9.22
CA ALA A 201 6.81 1.54 -9.68
C ALA A 201 6.00 2.40 -10.65
N VAL A 202 5.49 1.76 -11.70
CA VAL A 202 4.60 2.39 -12.69
C VAL A 202 3.13 2.18 -12.37
N GLY A 203 2.80 1.23 -11.48
CA GLY A 203 1.45 0.95 -10.99
C GLY A 203 1.29 1.26 -9.50
N PRO A 204 0.06 1.15 -8.96
CA PRO A 204 -0.24 1.33 -7.55
C PRO A 204 0.60 0.44 -6.64
N VAL A 205 1.14 1.03 -5.57
CA VAL A 205 1.89 0.32 -4.53
C VAL A 205 1.09 0.33 -3.23
N TYR A 206 0.71 -0.86 -2.77
CA TYR A 206 0.05 -1.07 -1.51
C TYR A 206 1.10 -1.36 -0.43
N VAL A 207 1.29 -0.44 0.49
CA VAL A 207 2.28 -0.58 1.56
C VAL A 207 1.60 -0.92 2.87
N VAL A 208 2.06 -1.98 3.54
CA VAL A 208 1.63 -2.39 4.87
C VAL A 208 2.57 -1.79 5.92
N PRO A 209 2.15 -0.76 6.69
CA PRO A 209 3.02 -0.07 7.62
C PRO A 209 3.44 -0.93 8.81
N ARG A 210 4.64 -0.68 9.33
CA ARG A 210 5.14 -1.34 10.53
C ARG A 210 4.18 -1.18 11.73
N LYS A 211 3.71 0.04 11.98
CA LYS A 211 2.81 0.34 13.11
C LYS A 211 1.48 -0.38 13.01
N TYR A 212 0.97 -0.61 11.79
CA TYR A 212 -0.23 -1.41 11.59
C TYR A 212 -0.02 -2.86 12.05
N VAL A 213 1.11 -3.47 11.69
CA VAL A 213 1.45 -4.85 12.10
C VAL A 213 1.65 -4.95 13.61
N GLU A 214 2.42 -4.03 14.20
CA GLU A 214 2.70 -4.00 15.64
C GLU A 214 1.42 -3.77 16.47
N ALA A 215 0.49 -2.95 15.99
CA ALA A 215 -0.80 -2.73 16.63
C ALA A 215 -1.71 -3.97 16.56
N ALA A 216 -1.67 -4.73 15.47
CA ALA A 216 -2.40 -5.99 15.33
C ALA A 216 -1.85 -7.06 16.28
N GLU A 217 -0.53 -7.19 16.40
CA GLU A 217 0.12 -8.10 17.37
C GLU A 217 -0.28 -7.77 18.80
N SER A 218 -0.24 -6.48 19.19
CA SER A 218 -0.62 -6.04 20.56
C SER A 218 -2.09 -6.33 20.90
N ARG A 219 -2.98 -6.37 19.91
CA ARG A 219 -4.41 -6.74 20.12
C ARG A 219 -4.58 -8.24 20.32
N LEU A 220 -3.75 -9.08 19.73
CA LEU A 220 -3.78 -10.53 19.93
C LEU A 220 -3.30 -10.92 21.34
N ASP A 221 -2.34 -10.17 21.90
CA ASP A 221 -1.86 -10.38 23.27
C ASP A 221 -2.86 -9.93 24.34
N THR A 222 -3.82 -9.07 23.98
CA THR A 222 -4.90 -8.57 24.83
C THR A 222 -6.24 -9.06 24.32
N VAL A 223 -6.54 -10.38 24.40
CA VAL A 223 -7.87 -10.91 24.03
C VAL A 223 -8.89 -10.45 25.09
N PRO A 224 -9.77 -9.47 24.81
CA PRO A 224 -10.95 -9.24 25.63
C PRO A 224 -11.93 -10.37 25.33
N SER A 225 -12.49 -10.94 26.33
CA SER A 225 -13.51 -12.00 26.27
C SER A 225 -14.89 -11.53 25.73
N SER A 226 -14.94 -10.43 25.00
CA SER A 226 -16.15 -9.90 24.33
C SER A 226 -15.73 -9.01 23.16
N PRO A 227 -16.44 -9.02 22.00
CA PRO A 227 -16.20 -8.08 20.93
C PRO A 227 -16.51 -6.67 21.46
N ALA A 228 -15.46 -5.96 21.84
CA ALA A 228 -15.57 -4.55 22.16
C ALA A 228 -16.00 -3.82 20.90
N GLU A 229 -17.09 -3.09 20.94
CA GLU A 229 -17.47 -2.10 19.94
C GLU A 229 -16.25 -1.21 19.70
N VAL A 230 -15.80 -1.17 18.44
CA VAL A 230 -14.77 -0.21 18.03
C VAL A 230 -15.36 1.16 18.30
N PRO A 231 -14.74 1.99 19.17
CA PRO A 231 -15.27 3.32 19.42
C PRO A 231 -15.18 4.10 18.11
N THR A 232 -16.29 4.27 17.44
CA THR A 232 -16.48 5.23 16.35
C THR A 232 -16.45 6.61 16.98
N LYS A 233 -15.24 7.16 17.16
CA LYS A 233 -15.13 8.59 17.43
C LYS A 233 -15.71 9.31 16.23
N SER A 234 -16.57 10.29 16.45
CA SER A 234 -17.06 11.15 15.38
C SER A 234 -15.88 11.88 14.73
N LEU A 235 -16.01 12.25 13.45
CA LEU A 235 -14.98 13.02 12.74
C LEU A 235 -14.63 14.32 13.48
N GLU A 236 -15.56 14.90 14.20
CA GLU A 236 -15.41 16.07 15.09
C GLU A 236 -14.45 15.80 16.27
N GLU A 237 -14.55 14.63 16.92
CA GLU A 237 -13.65 14.24 18.01
C GLU A 237 -12.23 13.93 17.57
N ILE A 238 -12.05 13.47 16.32
CA ILE A 238 -10.76 13.05 15.77
C ILE A 238 -9.91 14.25 15.36
N ALA A 239 -10.55 15.27 14.76
CA ALA A 239 -9.85 16.40 14.15
C ALA A 239 -9.92 17.70 14.96
N GLY A 240 -10.78 17.78 15.96
CA GLY A 240 -11.09 19.06 16.63
C GLY A 240 -11.60 20.11 15.63
N VAL A 241 -12.25 19.69 14.56
CA VAL A 241 -12.68 20.50 13.42
C VAL A 241 -14.19 20.40 13.28
N GLU A 242 -14.88 21.53 13.22
CA GLU A 242 -16.29 21.57 12.86
C GLU A 242 -16.47 21.13 11.39
N GLU A 243 -17.42 20.22 11.13
CA GLU A 243 -17.84 19.91 9.77
C GLU A 243 -18.40 21.20 9.12
N ILE A 244 -17.69 21.70 8.09
CA ILE A 244 -18.24 22.75 7.24
C ILE A 244 -19.01 22.07 6.13
N PRO A 245 -20.35 22.15 6.09
CA PRO A 245 -21.12 21.60 4.98
C PRO A 245 -20.68 22.27 3.67
N VAL A 246 -20.54 21.50 2.59
CA VAL A 246 -20.10 21.96 1.26
C VAL A 246 -20.96 23.15 0.78
N SER A 247 -22.22 23.28 1.24
CA SER A 247 -23.12 24.39 0.96
C SER A 247 -22.72 25.71 1.64
N ALA A 248 -21.79 25.71 2.61
CA ALA A 248 -21.34 26.91 3.32
C ALA A 248 -19.92 27.35 2.88
N ALA A 249 -19.29 26.65 1.95
CA ALA A 249 -18.03 27.11 1.34
C ALA A 249 -18.28 28.41 0.58
N GLU A 250 -17.41 29.41 0.80
CA GLU A 250 -17.52 30.66 0.05
C GLU A 250 -17.52 30.40 -1.48
N PRO A 251 -18.26 31.20 -2.26
CA PRO A 251 -18.45 30.97 -3.71
C PRO A 251 -17.13 30.85 -4.50
N GLU A 252 -16.06 31.49 -4.03
CA GLU A 252 -14.73 31.41 -4.63
C GLU A 252 -14.08 30.04 -4.48
N VAL A 253 -14.25 29.36 -3.33
CA VAL A 253 -13.71 28.02 -3.08
C VAL A 253 -14.46 26.98 -3.90
N ALA A 254 -15.79 27.11 -3.98
CA ALA A 254 -16.62 26.23 -4.81
C ALA A 254 -16.26 26.34 -6.30
N GLN A 255 -16.05 27.56 -6.82
CA GLN A 255 -15.60 27.79 -8.20
C GLN A 255 -14.20 27.25 -8.48
N GLN A 256 -13.31 27.27 -7.48
CA GLN A 256 -11.96 26.75 -7.63
C GLN A 256 -11.92 25.21 -7.63
N ILE A 257 -12.84 24.58 -6.91
CA ILE A 257 -13.05 23.12 -6.92
C ILE A 257 -13.65 22.69 -8.27
N GLU A 258 -14.70 23.38 -8.76
CA GLU A 258 -15.30 23.09 -10.07
C GLU A 258 -14.31 23.23 -11.23
N LYS A 259 -13.49 24.27 -11.25
CA LYS A 259 -12.43 24.45 -12.26
C LYS A 259 -11.33 23.39 -12.21
N THR A 260 -11.17 22.71 -11.07
CA THR A 260 -10.15 21.65 -10.89
C THR A 260 -10.69 20.29 -11.36
N ILE A 261 -12.01 20.09 -11.31
CA ILE A 261 -12.69 18.83 -11.69
C ILE A 261 -13.03 18.80 -13.18
N ASP A 262 -13.32 19.95 -13.80
CA ASP A 262 -13.67 20.04 -15.23
C ASP A 262 -12.93 21.22 -15.89
N PRO A 263 -11.68 21.02 -16.37
CA PRO A 263 -10.90 22.08 -17.02
C PRO A 263 -11.48 22.53 -18.38
N ASP A 264 -12.38 21.77 -19.00
CA ASP A 264 -12.94 22.05 -20.33
C ASP A 264 -14.29 22.78 -20.29
N ARG A 265 -14.79 23.12 -19.10
CA ARG A 265 -16.01 23.91 -18.93
C ARG A 265 -15.71 25.40 -18.96
N GLN A 266 -15.37 25.95 -20.14
CA GLN A 266 -15.38 27.37 -20.47
C GLN A 266 -16.50 27.71 -21.42
#